data_01f845a853bcd7a44b611ce4066c7e63
#
_entry.id   01f845a853bcd7a44b611ce4066c7e63
#
_cell.length_a   1.000
_cell.length_b   1.000
_cell.length_c   1.000
_cell.angle_alpha   90.00
_cell.angle_beta   90.00
_cell.angle_gamma   90.00
#
_symmetry.space_group_name_H-M   'P 1'
#
loop_
_entity.id
_entity.type
_entity.pdbx_description
1 polymer ?
#
loop_
_entity_poly.entity_id
_entity_poly.type
_entity_poly.pdbx_seq_one_letter_code
_entity_poly.pdbx_strand_id
1 'polypeptide(L)'
;MSVVIRAAKTTDVKKIRAIVDTYAVERKLLSKETVTLFESVQEFVVAEVDGEVVGCGALHVLWEDIAEVRTVAVVEQMHGKGVGHLILENILARAKEVGVKKVFCLTFETKFFGSHGFKEIQGSPVDPEIYTQLLRSYDEGIAEFLDLESVKPNTLGNTRMLKIL
;
A
#
# COMPACT_ATOMS: atom_id res chain seq x y z
N MET A 1 16.43 19.50 5.02
CA MET A 1 15.05 19.14 4.58
C MET A 1 14.38 18.37 5.70
N SER A 2 13.24 18.84 6.16
CA SER A 2 12.48 18.17 7.22
C SER A 2 11.26 17.52 6.61
N VAL A 3 11.13 16.19 6.80
CA VAL A 3 9.99 15.41 6.31
C VAL A 3 9.09 15.09 7.49
N VAL A 4 7.81 15.43 7.37
CA VAL A 4 6.79 15.11 8.37
C VAL A 4 5.86 14.05 7.80
N ILE A 5 5.71 12.93 8.51
CA ILE A 5 4.73 11.90 8.16
C ILE A 5 3.51 12.09 9.05
N ARG A 6 2.36 12.27 8.45
CA ARG A 6 1.11 12.49 9.19
C ARG A 6 -0.06 11.76 8.55
N ALA A 7 -1.13 11.58 9.29
CA ALA A 7 -2.38 11.07 8.75
C ALA A 7 -2.89 11.98 7.64
N ALA A 8 -3.42 11.39 6.57
CA ALA A 8 -4.02 12.16 5.48
C ALA A 8 -5.32 12.82 5.93
N LYS A 9 -5.59 13.99 5.37
CA LYS A 9 -6.83 14.73 5.52
C LYS A 9 -7.58 14.71 4.21
N THR A 10 -8.87 15.00 4.25
CA THR A 10 -9.69 15.07 3.03
C THR A 10 -9.11 16.06 2.01
N THR A 11 -8.49 17.12 2.48
CA THR A 11 -7.83 18.14 1.62
C THR A 11 -6.61 17.61 0.88
N ASP A 12 -6.04 16.47 1.31
CA ASP A 12 -4.88 15.87 0.65
C ASP A 12 -5.26 14.94 -0.51
N VAL A 13 -6.52 14.53 -0.61
CA VAL A 13 -6.94 13.48 -1.54
C VAL A 13 -6.61 13.80 -2.99
N LYS A 14 -6.85 15.03 -3.43
CA LYS A 14 -6.54 15.43 -4.80
C LYS A 14 -5.05 15.38 -5.11
N LYS A 15 -4.21 15.71 -4.13
CA LYS A 15 -2.76 15.63 -4.27
C LYS A 15 -2.30 14.17 -4.27
N ILE A 16 -2.86 13.34 -3.41
CA ILE A 16 -2.61 11.89 -3.42
C ILE A 16 -2.94 11.32 -4.81
N ARG A 17 -4.10 11.68 -5.35
CA ARG A 17 -4.51 11.25 -6.68
C ARG A 17 -3.49 11.65 -7.74
N ALA A 18 -3.03 12.88 -7.73
CA ALA A 18 -2.05 13.37 -8.69
C ALA A 18 -0.74 12.58 -8.61
N ILE A 19 -0.28 12.24 -7.41
CA ILE A 19 0.95 11.44 -7.22
C ILE A 19 0.72 10.03 -7.75
N VAL A 20 -0.39 9.39 -7.37
CA VAL A 20 -0.72 8.01 -7.78
C VAL A 20 -0.87 7.90 -9.29
N ASP A 21 -1.52 8.87 -9.93
CA ASP A 21 -1.75 8.86 -11.38
C ASP A 21 -0.44 8.83 -12.16
N THR A 22 0.61 9.47 -11.68
CA THR A 22 1.93 9.41 -12.29
C THR A 22 2.41 7.97 -12.43
N TYR A 23 2.21 7.15 -11.38
CA TYR A 23 2.63 5.75 -11.37
C TYR A 23 1.63 4.81 -12.04
N ALA A 24 0.35 5.16 -12.07
CA ALA A 24 -0.67 4.38 -12.76
C ALA A 24 -0.43 4.40 -14.28
N VAL A 25 -0.02 5.53 -14.84
CA VAL A 25 0.37 5.65 -16.24
C VAL A 25 1.52 4.72 -16.59
N GLU A 26 2.48 4.55 -15.65
CA GLU A 26 3.62 3.64 -15.80
C GLU A 26 3.28 2.19 -15.43
N ARG A 27 2.03 1.89 -15.10
CA ARG A 27 1.54 0.57 -14.64
C ARG A 27 2.21 0.06 -13.37
N LYS A 28 2.77 0.94 -12.56
CA LYS A 28 3.37 0.57 -11.26
C LYS A 28 2.36 0.50 -10.14
N LEU A 29 1.24 1.23 -10.26
CA LEU A 29 0.13 1.23 -9.33
C LEU A 29 -1.18 1.14 -10.08
N LEU A 30 -2.21 0.61 -9.41
CA LEU A 30 -3.57 0.62 -9.94
C LEU A 30 -4.14 2.03 -9.84
N SER A 31 -4.81 2.48 -10.90
CA SER A 31 -5.58 3.71 -10.88
C SER A 31 -6.77 3.56 -9.93
N LYS A 32 -7.09 4.63 -9.22
CA LYS A 32 -8.22 4.66 -8.29
C LYS A 32 -9.13 5.82 -8.59
N GLU A 33 -10.43 5.59 -8.46
CA GLU A 33 -11.41 6.66 -8.54
C GLU A 33 -11.23 7.64 -7.37
N THR A 34 -11.48 8.93 -7.63
CA THR A 34 -11.36 9.96 -6.59
C THR A 34 -12.28 9.69 -5.41
N VAL A 35 -13.50 9.21 -5.66
CA VAL A 35 -14.44 8.87 -4.60
C VAL A 35 -13.90 7.76 -3.71
N THR A 36 -13.24 6.76 -4.28
CA THR A 36 -12.61 5.67 -3.53
C THR A 36 -11.52 6.19 -2.61
N LEU A 37 -10.72 7.15 -3.07
CA LEU A 37 -9.69 7.78 -2.23
C LEU A 37 -10.31 8.58 -1.07
N PHE A 38 -11.40 9.30 -1.30
CA PHE A 38 -12.11 9.98 -0.21
C PHE A 38 -12.65 8.97 0.82
N GLU A 39 -13.26 7.88 0.36
CA GLU A 39 -13.83 6.86 1.24
C GLU A 39 -12.75 6.14 2.06
N SER A 40 -11.53 6.04 1.54
CA SER A 40 -10.42 5.35 2.20
C SER A 40 -9.35 6.29 2.77
N VAL A 41 -9.63 7.58 2.90
CA VAL A 41 -8.65 8.59 3.35
C VAL A 41 -8.03 8.23 4.71
N GLN A 42 -8.78 7.60 5.60
CA GLN A 42 -8.31 7.20 6.92
C GLN A 42 -7.23 6.12 6.89
N GLU A 43 -7.08 5.40 5.78
CA GLU A 43 -6.03 4.41 5.59
C GLU A 43 -4.69 5.04 5.19
N PHE A 44 -4.71 6.30 4.72
CA PHE A 44 -3.54 6.96 4.16
C PHE A 44 -2.73 7.74 5.19
N VAL A 45 -1.42 7.72 4.96
CA VAL A 45 -0.50 8.73 5.51
C VAL A 45 0.09 9.51 4.34
N VAL A 46 0.51 10.73 4.62
CA VAL A 46 1.22 11.57 3.67
C VAL A 46 2.55 12.01 4.23
N ALA A 47 3.51 12.21 3.35
CA ALA A 47 4.78 12.85 3.65
C ALA A 47 4.71 14.30 3.20
N GLU A 48 5.05 15.21 4.10
CA GLU A 48 5.00 16.65 3.85
C GLU A 48 6.39 17.25 4.03
N VAL A 49 6.79 18.09 3.09
CA VAL A 49 8.02 18.86 3.13
C VAL A 49 7.65 20.32 2.86
N ASP A 50 8.00 21.20 3.79
CA ASP A 50 7.71 22.65 3.69
C ASP A 50 6.22 22.95 3.37
N GLY A 51 5.31 22.20 3.98
CA GLY A 51 3.87 22.37 3.79
C GLY A 51 3.31 21.71 2.52
N GLU A 52 4.15 21.07 1.71
CA GLU A 52 3.73 20.41 0.48
C GLU A 52 3.72 18.89 0.64
N VAL A 53 2.65 18.24 0.22
CA VAL A 53 2.55 16.79 0.20
C VAL A 53 3.41 16.26 -0.96
N VAL A 54 4.41 15.45 -0.62
CA VAL A 54 5.38 14.90 -1.58
C VAL A 54 5.32 13.37 -1.70
N GLY A 55 4.53 12.73 -0.86
CA GLY A 55 4.38 11.28 -0.91
C GLY A 55 3.19 10.80 -0.12
N CYS A 56 2.83 9.56 -0.33
CA CYS A 56 1.70 8.92 0.36
C CYS A 56 1.92 7.42 0.49
N GLY A 57 1.09 6.80 1.30
CA GLY A 57 0.99 5.36 1.40
C GLY A 57 -0.23 4.99 2.24
N ALA A 58 -0.70 3.77 2.11
CA ALA A 58 -1.90 3.32 2.80
C ALA A 58 -1.70 1.95 3.45
N LEU A 59 -2.42 1.74 4.54
CA LEU A 59 -2.55 0.45 5.20
C LEU A 59 -4.02 0.02 5.13
N HIS A 60 -4.27 -1.10 4.49
CA HIS A 60 -5.62 -1.65 4.37
C HIS A 60 -5.71 -2.98 5.11
N VAL A 61 -6.55 -3.05 6.13
CA VAL A 61 -6.74 -4.28 6.89
C VAL A 61 -7.54 -5.28 6.05
N LEU A 62 -7.01 -6.50 5.91
CA LEU A 62 -7.66 -7.59 5.17
C LEU A 62 -8.42 -8.52 6.11
N TRP A 63 -7.83 -8.84 7.26
CA TRP A 63 -8.38 -9.73 8.28
C TRP A 63 -7.78 -9.40 9.63
N GLU A 64 -8.14 -10.14 10.67
CA GLU A 64 -7.70 -9.91 12.04
C GLU A 64 -6.17 -9.82 12.18
N ASP A 65 -5.45 -10.63 11.43
CA ASP A 65 -4.00 -10.79 11.57
C ASP A 65 -3.18 -10.32 10.37
N ILE A 66 -3.82 -9.83 9.31
CA ILE A 66 -3.13 -9.42 8.08
C ILE A 66 -3.67 -8.10 7.53
N ALA A 67 -2.77 -7.27 7.07
CA ALA A 67 -3.08 -6.03 6.35
C ALA A 67 -2.21 -5.93 5.09
N GLU A 68 -2.61 -5.07 4.19
CA GLU A 68 -1.86 -4.76 2.98
C GLU A 68 -1.30 -3.34 3.04
N VAL A 69 -0.02 -3.19 2.72
CA VAL A 69 0.56 -1.89 2.37
C VAL A 69 0.30 -1.66 0.90
N ARG A 70 -0.33 -0.55 0.58
CA ARG A 70 -0.66 -0.21 -0.79
C ARG A 70 -0.41 1.25 -1.10
N THR A 71 -0.29 1.57 -2.37
CA THR A 71 -0.27 2.95 -2.87
C THR A 71 0.88 3.79 -2.29
N VAL A 72 2.04 3.17 -2.03
CA VAL A 72 3.23 3.91 -1.61
C VAL A 72 3.82 4.59 -2.83
N ALA A 73 3.85 5.91 -2.81
CA ALA A 73 4.31 6.71 -3.92
C ALA A 73 4.93 8.02 -3.43
N VAL A 74 6.00 8.44 -4.10
CA VAL A 74 6.72 9.67 -3.79
C VAL A 74 6.94 10.42 -5.09
N VAL A 75 6.79 11.75 -5.08
CA VAL A 75 7.06 12.56 -6.26
C VAL A 75 8.51 12.37 -6.72
N GLU A 76 8.72 12.41 -8.03
CA GLU A 76 10.03 12.13 -8.63
C GLU A 76 11.16 12.99 -8.05
N GLN A 77 10.90 14.28 -7.81
CA GLN A 77 11.87 15.22 -7.26
C GLN A 77 12.40 14.82 -5.87
N MET A 78 11.68 13.95 -5.18
CA MET A 78 12.04 13.50 -3.84
C MET A 78 12.58 12.07 -3.81
N HIS A 79 12.75 11.42 -4.96
CA HIS A 79 13.35 10.09 -5.03
C HIS A 79 14.79 10.10 -4.51
N GLY A 80 15.18 9.02 -3.86
CA GLY A 80 16.54 8.85 -3.33
C GLY A 80 16.81 9.63 -2.05
N LYS A 81 15.80 10.29 -1.46
CA LYS A 81 15.94 11.11 -0.25
C LYS A 81 15.35 10.44 1.01
N GLY A 82 14.98 9.18 0.92
CA GLY A 82 14.50 8.40 2.06
C GLY A 82 13.04 8.62 2.43
N VAL A 83 12.28 9.39 1.66
CA VAL A 83 10.86 9.70 1.97
C VAL A 83 10.01 8.42 1.97
N GLY A 84 10.20 7.54 0.99
CA GLY A 84 9.48 6.27 0.93
C GLY A 84 9.74 5.38 2.14
N HIS A 85 10.97 5.37 2.64
CA HIS A 85 11.33 4.61 3.84
C HIS A 85 10.59 5.14 5.07
N LEU A 86 10.50 6.45 5.22
CA LEU A 86 9.78 7.07 6.35
C LEU A 86 8.28 6.78 6.28
N ILE A 87 7.70 6.81 5.08
CA ILE A 87 6.30 6.44 4.88
C ILE A 87 6.06 4.99 5.30
N LEU A 88 6.88 4.07 4.80
CA LEU A 88 6.71 2.65 5.10
C LEU A 88 6.92 2.34 6.59
N GLU A 89 7.92 2.95 7.23
CA GLU A 89 8.12 2.80 8.67
C GLU A 89 6.90 3.23 9.48
N ASN A 90 6.29 4.35 9.09
CA ASN A 90 5.07 4.84 9.73
C ASN A 90 3.90 3.86 9.54
N ILE A 91 3.73 3.35 8.33
CA ILE A 91 2.68 2.36 8.01
C ILE A 91 2.88 1.08 8.83
N LEU A 92 4.11 0.59 8.94
CA LEU A 92 4.41 -0.61 9.74
C LEU A 92 4.15 -0.39 11.22
N ALA A 93 4.44 0.80 11.74
CA ALA A 93 4.10 1.16 13.12
C ALA A 93 2.58 1.15 13.33
N ARG A 94 1.81 1.70 12.39
CA ARG A 94 0.34 1.67 12.44
C ARG A 94 -0.20 0.24 12.38
N ALA A 95 0.41 -0.60 11.57
CA ALA A 95 0.03 -2.01 11.48
C ALA A 95 0.14 -2.71 12.84
N LYS A 96 1.22 -2.45 13.57
CA LYS A 96 1.40 -2.98 14.93
C LYS A 96 0.35 -2.44 15.90
N GLU A 97 0.03 -1.15 15.82
CA GLU A 97 -0.99 -0.52 16.67
C GLU A 97 -2.38 -1.10 16.42
N VAL A 98 -2.73 -1.35 15.16
CA VAL A 98 -4.01 -1.98 14.78
C VAL A 98 -4.09 -3.43 15.25
N GLY A 99 -2.94 -4.09 15.39
CA GLY A 99 -2.86 -5.44 15.97
C GLY A 99 -2.62 -6.56 14.96
N VAL A 100 -2.41 -6.25 13.69
CA VAL A 100 -2.10 -7.30 12.70
C VAL A 100 -0.71 -7.90 12.96
N LYS A 101 -0.52 -9.14 12.56
CA LYS A 101 0.72 -9.89 12.79
C LYS A 101 1.59 -9.97 11.55
N LYS A 102 1.02 -9.71 10.39
CA LYS A 102 1.74 -9.77 9.11
C LYS A 102 1.21 -8.73 8.14
N VAL A 103 2.08 -8.30 7.24
CA VAL A 103 1.77 -7.26 6.26
C VAL A 103 2.16 -7.77 4.89
N PHE A 104 1.24 -7.64 3.96
CA PHE A 104 1.36 -8.07 2.56
C PHE A 104 1.54 -6.85 1.65
N CYS A 105 2.22 -7.01 0.54
CA CYS A 105 2.21 -6.03 -0.54
C CYS A 105 2.37 -6.68 -1.91
N LEU A 106 1.91 -5.97 -2.94
CA LEU A 106 2.15 -6.25 -4.34
C LEU A 106 3.04 -5.14 -4.88
N THR A 107 4.24 -5.48 -5.36
CA THR A 107 5.22 -4.45 -5.70
C THR A 107 6.14 -4.83 -6.86
N PHE A 108 6.62 -3.81 -7.58
CA PHE A 108 7.77 -3.92 -8.46
C PHE A 108 9.08 -3.58 -7.72
N GLU A 109 8.98 -2.94 -6.55
CA GLU A 109 10.12 -2.43 -5.78
C GLU A 109 10.58 -3.45 -4.73
N THR A 110 11.01 -4.62 -5.19
CA THR A 110 11.38 -5.74 -4.32
C THR A 110 12.56 -5.43 -3.41
N LYS A 111 13.52 -4.63 -3.88
CA LYS A 111 14.67 -4.21 -3.07
C LYS A 111 14.25 -3.26 -1.94
N PHE A 112 13.36 -2.33 -2.27
CA PHE A 112 12.84 -1.37 -1.29
C PHE A 112 12.12 -2.10 -0.16
N PHE A 113 11.14 -2.94 -0.48
CA PHE A 113 10.41 -3.70 0.53
C PHE A 113 11.30 -4.74 1.21
N GLY A 114 12.20 -5.38 0.47
CA GLY A 114 13.16 -6.32 1.03
C GLY A 114 14.04 -5.71 2.10
N SER A 115 14.44 -4.45 1.95
CA SER A 115 15.23 -3.73 2.96
C SER A 115 14.48 -3.51 4.26
N HIS A 116 13.14 -3.60 4.25
CA HIS A 116 12.29 -3.52 5.44
C HIS A 116 11.87 -4.90 5.98
N GLY A 117 12.46 -5.98 5.47
CA GLY A 117 12.20 -7.33 5.94
C GLY A 117 11.06 -8.07 5.26
N PHE A 118 10.52 -7.53 4.16
CA PHE A 118 9.56 -8.25 3.34
C PHE A 118 10.25 -9.33 2.53
N LYS A 119 9.58 -10.47 2.36
CA LYS A 119 10.08 -11.60 1.56
C LYS A 119 9.04 -12.00 0.53
N GLU A 120 9.50 -12.39 -0.65
CA GLU A 120 8.62 -12.94 -1.68
C GLU A 120 7.91 -14.19 -1.19
N ILE A 121 6.61 -14.31 -1.49
CA ILE A 121 5.80 -15.47 -1.16
C ILE A 121 5.19 -16.09 -2.40
N GLN A 122 4.89 -17.38 -2.29
CA GLN A 122 4.05 -18.13 -3.22
C GLN A 122 2.81 -18.59 -2.45
N GLY A 123 1.67 -18.63 -3.12
CA GLY A 123 0.43 -19.03 -2.48
C GLY A 123 -0.22 -17.96 -1.59
N SER A 124 -1.32 -18.31 -0.95
CA SER A 124 -2.07 -17.41 -0.10
C SER A 124 -1.52 -17.37 1.33
N PRO A 125 -1.36 -16.19 1.94
CA PRO A 125 -0.96 -16.10 3.33
C PRO A 125 -2.13 -16.26 4.31
N VAL A 126 -3.32 -16.62 3.85
CA VAL A 126 -4.52 -16.80 4.68
C VAL A 126 -5.08 -18.21 4.56
N ASP A 127 -5.77 -18.66 5.61
CA ASP A 127 -6.42 -19.97 5.64
C ASP A 127 -7.61 -20.03 4.66
N PRO A 128 -8.04 -21.22 4.21
CA PRO A 128 -9.15 -21.36 3.28
C PRO A 128 -10.46 -20.72 3.74
N GLU A 129 -10.77 -20.75 5.02
CA GLU A 129 -11.96 -20.11 5.56
C GLU A 129 -11.91 -18.60 5.43
N ILE A 130 -10.74 -18.01 5.71
CA ILE A 130 -10.51 -16.57 5.58
C ILE A 130 -10.56 -16.18 4.11
N TYR A 131 -9.95 -16.97 3.24
CA TYR A 131 -10.00 -16.77 1.80
C TYR A 131 -11.46 -16.65 1.33
N THR A 132 -12.32 -17.58 1.78
CA THR A 132 -13.75 -17.56 1.44
C THR A 132 -14.46 -16.28 1.91
N GLN A 133 -14.12 -15.78 3.09
CA GLN A 133 -14.67 -14.51 3.58
C GLN A 133 -14.20 -13.33 2.76
N LEU A 134 -12.92 -13.30 2.40
CA LEU A 134 -12.33 -12.21 1.61
C LEU A 134 -12.95 -12.11 0.20
N LEU A 135 -13.44 -13.21 -0.37
CA LEU A 135 -14.16 -13.21 -1.64
C LEU A 135 -15.40 -12.31 -1.62
N ARG A 136 -15.94 -11.99 -0.45
CA ARG A 136 -17.10 -11.13 -0.29
C ARG A 136 -16.75 -9.65 -0.20
N SER A 137 -15.48 -9.31 -0.22
CA SER A 137 -15.04 -7.91 -0.20
C SER A 137 -15.34 -7.22 -1.53
N TYR A 138 -15.75 -5.96 -1.47
CA TYR A 138 -15.89 -5.10 -2.63
C TYR A 138 -14.59 -4.37 -2.98
N ASP A 139 -13.54 -4.51 -2.18
CA ASP A 139 -12.28 -3.84 -2.41
C ASP A 139 -11.50 -4.49 -3.56
N GLU A 140 -11.07 -3.69 -4.54
CA GLU A 140 -10.35 -4.18 -5.71
C GLU A 140 -8.98 -4.77 -5.36
N GLY A 141 -8.30 -4.21 -4.35
CA GLY A 141 -7.02 -4.73 -3.89
C GLY A 141 -7.15 -6.10 -3.27
N ILE A 142 -8.26 -6.37 -2.58
CA ILE A 142 -8.55 -7.71 -2.05
C ILE A 142 -8.84 -8.66 -3.20
N ALA A 143 -9.59 -8.25 -4.21
CA ALA A 143 -9.83 -9.07 -5.39
C ALA A 143 -8.52 -9.46 -6.08
N GLU A 144 -7.59 -8.52 -6.23
CA GLU A 144 -6.27 -8.79 -6.81
C GLU A 144 -5.45 -9.72 -5.92
N PHE A 145 -5.49 -9.52 -4.61
CA PHE A 145 -4.84 -10.40 -3.64
C PHE A 145 -5.28 -11.86 -3.80
N LEU A 146 -6.59 -12.08 -3.97
CA LEU A 146 -7.16 -13.41 -4.16
C LEU A 146 -6.91 -13.97 -5.56
N ASP A 147 -6.98 -13.12 -6.57
CA ASP A 147 -6.82 -13.51 -7.97
C ASP A 147 -5.42 -14.02 -8.29
N LEU A 148 -4.41 -13.63 -7.51
CA LEU A 148 -3.06 -14.19 -7.66
C LEU A 148 -3.01 -15.69 -7.33
N GLU A 149 -3.95 -16.18 -6.54
CA GLU A 149 -4.10 -17.59 -6.22
C GLU A 149 -4.94 -18.35 -7.25
N SER A 150 -5.86 -17.64 -7.89
CA SER A 150 -6.78 -18.23 -8.85
C SER A 150 -6.17 -18.27 -10.26
N VAL A 151 -6.96 -18.64 -11.22
CA VAL A 151 -6.55 -18.81 -12.61
C VAL A 151 -6.17 -17.50 -13.30
N LYS A 152 -6.51 -16.35 -12.72
CA LYS A 152 -6.21 -15.05 -13.32
C LYS A 152 -4.73 -14.70 -13.13
N PRO A 153 -4.01 -14.38 -14.20
CA PRO A 153 -2.63 -13.93 -14.08
C PRO A 153 -2.55 -12.57 -13.38
N ASN A 154 -1.43 -12.31 -12.72
CA ASN A 154 -1.09 -10.99 -12.22
C ASN A 154 -0.92 -10.04 -13.41
N THR A 155 -1.92 -9.22 -13.67
CA THR A 155 -1.97 -8.36 -14.86
C THR A 155 -0.90 -7.27 -14.88
N LEU A 156 -0.38 -6.88 -13.70
CA LEU A 156 0.67 -5.88 -13.58
C LEU A 156 2.08 -6.48 -13.60
N GLY A 157 2.22 -7.80 -13.37
CA GLY A 157 3.53 -8.44 -13.31
C GLY A 157 4.31 -8.15 -12.03
N ASN A 158 3.67 -7.70 -10.97
CA ASN A 158 4.33 -7.36 -9.71
C ASN A 158 4.62 -8.61 -8.85
N THR A 159 5.44 -8.44 -7.83
CA THR A 159 5.83 -9.50 -6.90
C THR A 159 5.01 -9.42 -5.62
N ARG A 160 4.61 -10.58 -5.11
CA ARG A 160 3.92 -10.74 -3.84
C ARG A 160 4.94 -10.85 -2.72
N MET A 161 4.84 -9.98 -1.73
CA MET A 161 5.76 -9.95 -0.61
C MET A 161 5.02 -9.90 0.72
N LEU A 162 5.62 -10.51 1.75
CA LEU A 162 5.05 -10.58 3.09
C LEU A 162 6.13 -10.28 4.14
N LYS A 163 5.75 -9.53 5.16
CA LYS A 163 6.57 -9.30 6.34
C LYS A 163 5.81 -9.78 7.58
N ILE A 164 6.48 -10.57 8.41
CA ILE A 164 6.00 -10.94 9.74
C ILE A 164 6.44 -9.83 10.71
N LEU A 165 5.49 -9.25 11.40
CA LEU A 165 5.76 -8.16 12.34
C LEU A 165 6.31 -8.67 13.68
#